data_8af55b1b93251eba975b54c577fe6039
#
_entry.id   8af55b1b93251eba975b54c577fe6039
#
_cell.length_a   1.000
_cell.length_b   1.000
_cell.length_c   1.000
_cell.angle_alpha   90.00
_cell.angle_beta   90.00
_cell.angle_gamma   90.00
#
_symmetry.space_group_name_H-M   'P 1'
#
loop_
_entity.id
_entity.type
_entity.pdbx_description
1 polymer ?
#
loop_
_entity_poly.entity_id
_entity_poly.type
_entity_poly.pdbx_seq_one_letter_code
_entity_poly.pdbx_strand_id
1 'polypeptide(L)'
;MQNSLPYLDILIFGVIAVFLIFRLKNILGTKTGYDSSGAEKDNKGSNIIPLKPVEKDEKYNLISNDLDKIKEIDQTFDADQFLSGSRTFFKMVLESFTNDNLEKVQNFIKPSVLESFKNAINDRNKEEETLIIDLKSIDKNEILSHKITKTLIKINVIFESRQIIALMDKNDKLIEGDQEKEIVVKDEWVFERKIKNENPNWSLIETKSL
;
A
#
# COMPACT_ATOMS: atom_id res chain seq x y z
N MET A 1 -32.40 -4.53 9.76
CA MET A 1 -32.06 -4.64 8.33
C MET A 1 -30.60 -4.19 8.19
N GLN A 2 -29.70 -5.15 8.17
CA GLN A 2 -28.25 -4.93 8.05
C GLN A 2 -27.92 -4.89 6.56
N ASN A 3 -27.61 -3.71 6.04
CA ASN A 3 -26.93 -3.58 4.76
C ASN A 3 -25.42 -3.52 5.01
N SER A 4 -24.82 -4.68 5.14
CA SER A 4 -23.39 -4.86 5.03
C SER A 4 -23.01 -4.69 3.56
N LEU A 5 -22.25 -3.66 3.23
CA LEU A 5 -21.64 -3.47 1.91
C LEU A 5 -20.46 -4.46 1.79
N PRO A 6 -20.55 -5.50 0.94
CA PRO A 6 -19.56 -6.59 0.92
C PRO A 6 -18.23 -6.23 0.23
N TYR A 7 -18.00 -4.96 -0.11
CA TYR A 7 -16.81 -4.52 -0.85
C TYR A 7 -15.82 -3.70 -0.03
N LEU A 8 -16.12 -3.41 1.26
CA LEU A 8 -15.22 -2.66 2.14
C LEU A 8 -14.09 -3.53 2.72
N ASP A 9 -14.27 -4.85 2.74
CA ASP A 9 -13.29 -5.77 3.31
C ASP A 9 -12.11 -6.08 2.35
N ILE A 10 -12.22 -5.74 1.07
CA ILE A 10 -11.20 -6.08 0.05
C ILE A 10 -10.08 -5.01 -0.05
N LEU A 11 -10.28 -3.83 0.52
CA LEU A 11 -9.40 -2.66 0.29
C LEU A 11 -8.33 -2.39 1.36
N ILE A 12 -8.25 -3.23 2.41
CA ILE A 12 -7.40 -2.97 3.59
C ILE A 12 -5.96 -3.51 3.45
N PHE A 13 -5.59 -4.13 2.32
CA PHE A 13 -4.48 -5.08 2.23
C PHE A 13 -3.21 -4.59 1.51
N GLY A 14 -2.67 -3.43 1.82
CA GLY A 14 -1.41 -2.99 1.24
C GLY A 14 -0.18 -3.70 1.82
N VAL A 15 0.24 -3.35 3.01
CA VAL A 15 1.38 -4.00 3.70
C VAL A 15 1.02 -5.44 4.09
N ILE A 16 -0.27 -5.68 4.42
CA ILE A 16 -0.80 -7.02 4.77
C ILE A 16 -0.96 -7.90 3.52
N ALA A 17 -1.23 -7.33 2.32
CA ALA A 17 -1.43 -8.13 1.12
C ALA A 17 -0.14 -8.80 0.64
N VAL A 18 1.00 -8.17 0.79
CA VAL A 18 2.29 -8.86 0.55
C VAL A 18 2.38 -10.08 1.44
N PHE A 19 2.10 -9.94 2.74
CA PHE A 19 2.07 -11.03 3.70
C PHE A 19 1.01 -12.10 3.38
N LEU A 20 -0.22 -11.70 2.99
CA LEU A 20 -1.31 -12.65 2.68
C LEU A 20 -1.22 -13.27 1.28
N ILE A 21 -0.71 -12.56 0.28
CA ILE A 21 -0.47 -13.13 -1.06
C ILE A 21 0.61 -14.21 -0.97
N PHE A 22 1.57 -13.98 -0.12
CA PHE A 22 2.57 -14.97 0.18
C PHE A 22 1.94 -16.21 0.87
N ARG A 23 1.12 -16.02 1.87
CA ARG A 23 0.44 -17.14 2.58
C ARG A 23 -0.54 -17.91 1.69
N LEU A 24 -1.28 -17.26 0.76
CA LEU A 24 -2.22 -17.91 -0.15
C LEU A 24 -1.54 -18.77 -1.22
N LYS A 25 -0.35 -18.41 -1.69
CA LYS A 25 0.42 -19.24 -2.64
C LYS A 25 0.86 -20.58 -2.04
N ASN A 26 1.15 -20.61 -0.75
CA ASN A 26 1.58 -21.84 -0.06
C ASN A 26 0.43 -22.83 0.18
N ILE A 27 -0.82 -22.35 0.29
CA ILE A 27 -2.00 -23.21 0.47
C ILE A 27 -2.51 -23.76 -0.87
N LEU A 28 -2.27 -23.05 -1.98
CA LEU A 28 -2.70 -23.44 -3.34
C LEU A 28 -1.63 -24.16 -4.17
N GLY A 29 -0.44 -24.37 -3.62
CA GLY A 29 0.74 -24.91 -4.32
C GLY A 29 0.88 -26.43 -4.32
N THR A 30 -0.12 -27.23 -4.02
CA THR A 30 -0.10 -28.66 -4.33
C THR A 30 -0.56 -28.88 -5.77
N LYS A 31 0.41 -29.10 -6.67
CA LYS A 31 0.19 -29.55 -8.05
C LYS A 31 -0.63 -30.83 -8.06
N THR A 32 -1.89 -30.74 -8.44
CA THR A 32 -2.57 -31.85 -9.13
C THR A 32 -2.44 -31.58 -10.63
N GLY A 33 -1.53 -32.30 -11.24
CA GLY A 33 -1.34 -32.26 -12.67
C GLY A 33 -2.57 -32.79 -13.41
N TYR A 34 -2.98 -32.05 -14.42
CA TYR A 34 -3.75 -32.59 -15.54
C TYR A 34 -3.14 -32.00 -16.81
N ASP A 35 -2.37 -32.84 -17.49
CA ASP A 35 -1.93 -32.61 -18.85
C ASP A 35 -3.12 -32.84 -19.79
N SER A 36 -3.45 -31.86 -20.61
CA SER A 36 -4.10 -32.16 -21.90
C SER A 36 -3.55 -31.19 -22.94
N SER A 37 -2.73 -31.81 -23.79
CA SER A 37 -2.34 -31.34 -25.10
C SER A 37 -3.55 -31.19 -26.02
N GLY A 38 -3.58 -30.13 -26.82
CA GLY A 38 -4.53 -29.99 -27.93
C GLY A 38 -4.46 -28.57 -28.53
N ALA A 39 -3.83 -28.53 -29.68
CA ALA A 39 -3.73 -27.35 -30.53
C ALA A 39 -5.10 -26.88 -31.04
N GLU A 40 -5.25 -25.58 -31.21
CA GLU A 40 -5.61 -25.02 -32.53
C GLU A 40 -5.54 -23.48 -32.51
N LYS A 41 -4.97 -22.98 -33.61
CA LYS A 41 -4.88 -21.57 -33.97
C LYS A 41 -6.25 -21.07 -34.42
N ASP A 42 -6.67 -19.90 -33.93
CA ASP A 42 -7.47 -19.04 -34.77
C ASP A 42 -7.15 -17.57 -34.54
N ASN A 43 -6.80 -16.96 -35.65
CA ASN A 43 -6.43 -15.58 -35.84
C ASN A 43 -7.69 -14.75 -36.00
N LYS A 44 -8.02 -13.85 -35.07
CA LYS A 44 -8.87 -12.70 -35.37
C LYS A 44 -8.37 -11.45 -34.66
N GLY A 45 -8.00 -10.49 -35.49
CA GLY A 45 -7.43 -9.22 -35.09
C GLY A 45 -8.30 -8.42 -34.12
N SER A 46 -7.73 -8.06 -33.02
CA SER A 46 -8.24 -6.99 -32.16
C SER A 46 -7.55 -5.69 -32.56
N ASN A 47 -8.36 -4.71 -32.99
CA ASN A 47 -7.95 -3.33 -33.19
C ASN A 47 -7.40 -2.78 -31.85
N ILE A 48 -6.10 -2.81 -31.72
CA ILE A 48 -5.38 -2.11 -30.67
C ILE A 48 -5.34 -0.65 -31.12
N ILE A 49 -6.20 0.18 -30.54
CA ILE A 49 -6.05 1.64 -30.61
C ILE A 49 -4.79 1.96 -29.80
N PRO A 50 -3.72 2.49 -30.43
CA PRO A 50 -2.55 2.90 -29.67
C PRO A 50 -2.95 4.07 -28.77
N LEU A 51 -3.00 3.83 -27.45
CA LEU A 51 -3.03 4.89 -26.45
C LEU A 51 -1.74 5.70 -26.63
N LYS A 52 -1.87 6.94 -27.11
CA LYS A 52 -0.76 7.88 -27.08
C LYS A 52 -0.21 7.94 -25.66
N PRO A 53 1.11 7.86 -25.46
CA PRO A 53 1.70 8.12 -24.15
C PRO A 53 1.30 9.54 -23.74
N VAL A 54 0.56 9.69 -22.67
CA VAL A 54 0.33 10.99 -22.04
C VAL A 54 1.70 11.44 -21.54
N GLU A 55 2.22 12.51 -22.09
CA GLU A 55 3.52 13.03 -21.72
C GLU A 55 3.54 13.30 -20.21
N LYS A 56 4.64 12.89 -19.56
CA LYS A 56 4.84 12.95 -18.11
C LYS A 56 4.60 14.37 -17.55
N ASP A 57 4.87 15.38 -18.37
CA ASP A 57 4.74 16.79 -18.04
C ASP A 57 3.28 17.28 -17.99
N GLU A 58 2.38 16.75 -18.85
CA GLU A 58 0.96 17.13 -18.79
C GLU A 58 0.27 16.58 -17.55
N LYS A 59 0.58 15.32 -17.15
CA LYS A 59 0.03 14.72 -15.94
C LYS A 59 0.53 15.43 -14.68
N TYR A 60 1.80 15.83 -14.67
CA TYR A 60 2.40 16.59 -13.56
C TYR A 60 1.74 17.98 -13.43
N ASN A 61 1.54 18.67 -14.53
CA ASN A 61 0.89 20.00 -14.56
C ASN A 61 -0.59 19.93 -14.14
N LEU A 62 -1.32 18.88 -14.52
CA LEU A 62 -2.72 18.68 -14.09
C LEU A 62 -2.80 18.43 -12.57
N ILE A 63 -1.90 17.64 -12.01
CA ILE A 63 -1.84 17.37 -10.56
C ILE A 63 -1.43 18.62 -9.80
N SER A 64 -0.42 19.38 -10.26
CA SER A 64 0.06 20.58 -9.58
C SER A 64 -1.00 21.68 -9.52
N ASN A 65 -1.70 21.95 -10.63
CA ASN A 65 -2.80 22.93 -10.68
C ASN A 65 -3.96 22.53 -9.75
N ASP A 66 -4.15 21.25 -9.50
CA ASP A 66 -5.20 20.74 -8.61
C ASP A 66 -4.77 20.80 -7.14
N LEU A 67 -3.46 20.72 -6.81
CA LEU A 67 -2.95 20.88 -5.44
C LEU A 67 -3.10 22.31 -4.92
N ASP A 68 -3.14 23.31 -5.80
CA ASP A 68 -3.42 24.70 -5.44
C ASP A 68 -4.81 24.86 -4.80
N LYS A 69 -5.78 24.04 -5.21
CA LYS A 69 -7.11 24.00 -4.58
C LYS A 69 -7.05 23.56 -3.10
N ILE A 70 -6.08 22.70 -2.75
CA ILE A 70 -5.87 22.34 -1.34
C ILE A 70 -5.35 23.56 -0.58
N LYS A 71 -4.41 24.32 -1.16
CA LYS A 71 -3.86 25.55 -0.56
C LYS A 71 -4.91 26.64 -0.38
N GLU A 72 -5.87 26.76 -1.30
CA GLU A 72 -6.98 27.73 -1.16
C GLU A 72 -7.85 27.44 0.06
N ILE A 73 -8.00 26.15 0.43
CA ILE A 73 -8.84 25.69 1.54
C ILE A 73 -8.04 25.59 2.82
N ASP A 74 -6.78 25.21 2.73
CA ASP A 74 -5.84 25.02 3.81
C ASP A 74 -4.51 25.67 3.46
N GLN A 75 -4.36 26.94 3.87
CA GLN A 75 -3.16 27.74 3.60
C GLN A 75 -1.89 27.17 4.23
N THR A 76 -2.02 26.22 5.16
CA THR A 76 -0.88 25.55 5.82
C THR A 76 -0.40 24.33 5.03
N PHE A 77 -1.10 23.93 3.97
CA PHE A 77 -0.70 22.79 3.17
C PHE A 77 0.52 23.13 2.30
N ASP A 78 1.55 22.31 2.42
CA ASP A 78 2.72 22.30 1.58
C ASP A 78 2.93 20.88 1.03
N ALA A 79 2.98 20.73 -0.30
CA ALA A 79 3.05 19.43 -0.94
C ALA A 79 4.39 18.72 -0.70
N ASP A 80 5.50 19.47 -0.68
CA ASP A 80 6.83 18.91 -0.46
C ASP A 80 7.00 18.46 0.98
N GLN A 81 6.51 19.28 1.93
CA GLN A 81 6.47 18.92 3.33
C GLN A 81 5.59 17.70 3.59
N PHE A 82 4.42 17.63 2.93
CA PHE A 82 3.52 16.47 3.01
C PHE A 82 4.20 15.21 2.47
N LEU A 83 4.84 15.26 1.31
CA LEU A 83 5.56 14.12 0.72
C LEU A 83 6.75 13.70 1.59
N SER A 84 7.51 14.63 2.12
CA SER A 84 8.60 14.34 3.05
C SER A 84 8.08 13.65 4.32
N GLY A 85 6.96 14.15 4.87
CA GLY A 85 6.28 13.54 6.03
C GLY A 85 5.75 12.15 5.72
N SER A 86 5.09 11.96 4.57
CA SER A 86 4.56 10.66 4.16
C SER A 86 5.66 9.62 3.95
N ARG A 87 6.81 10.04 3.38
CA ARG A 87 7.99 9.18 3.23
C ARG A 87 8.57 8.73 4.58
N THR A 88 8.66 9.65 5.53
CA THR A 88 9.11 9.34 6.89
C THR A 88 8.14 8.40 7.58
N PHE A 89 6.85 8.68 7.46
CA PHE A 89 5.80 7.85 8.05
C PHE A 89 5.76 6.44 7.44
N PHE A 90 5.96 6.29 6.12
CA PHE A 90 6.07 4.99 5.46
C PHE A 90 7.17 4.12 6.11
N LYS A 91 8.37 4.69 6.31
CA LYS A 91 9.48 3.99 7.00
C LYS A 91 9.10 3.58 8.42
N MET A 92 8.50 4.51 9.17
CA MET A 92 8.07 4.25 10.55
C MET A 92 7.03 3.13 10.65
N VAL A 93 6.09 3.06 9.71
CA VAL A 93 5.07 2.00 9.68
C VAL A 93 5.70 0.65 9.36
N LEU A 94 6.58 0.55 8.35
CA LEU A 94 7.28 -0.70 8.03
C LEU A 94 8.11 -1.19 9.23
N GLU A 95 8.89 -0.31 9.85
CA GLU A 95 9.67 -0.63 11.04
C GLU A 95 8.79 -1.07 12.21
N SER A 96 7.71 -0.34 12.48
CA SER A 96 6.78 -0.65 13.56
C SER A 96 6.07 -2.00 13.35
N PHE A 97 5.71 -2.31 12.10
CA PHE A 97 5.04 -3.56 11.74
C PHE A 97 5.99 -4.76 11.81
N THR A 98 7.26 -4.59 11.41
CA THR A 98 8.31 -5.61 11.52
C THR A 98 8.65 -5.93 12.98
N ASN A 99 8.70 -4.90 13.83
CA ASN A 99 9.04 -5.02 15.25
C ASN A 99 7.83 -5.30 16.16
N ASP A 100 6.65 -5.60 15.62
CA ASP A 100 5.40 -5.87 16.36
C ASP A 100 4.97 -4.74 17.31
N ASN A 101 5.46 -3.52 17.09
CA ASN A 101 5.22 -2.38 17.95
C ASN A 101 4.67 -1.17 17.18
N LEU A 102 3.34 -0.99 17.23
CA LEU A 102 2.64 0.08 16.55
C LEU A 102 2.48 1.36 17.37
N GLU A 103 3.05 1.45 18.57
CA GLU A 103 2.86 2.59 19.49
C GLU A 103 3.23 3.93 18.86
N LYS A 104 4.34 3.99 18.10
CA LYS A 104 4.83 5.21 17.46
C LYS A 104 3.93 5.72 16.35
N VAL A 105 3.16 4.84 15.70
CA VAL A 105 2.38 5.15 14.50
C VAL A 105 0.87 5.13 14.72
N GLN A 106 0.38 4.49 15.79
CA GLN A 106 -1.05 4.24 16.01
C GLN A 106 -1.93 5.50 15.99
N ASN A 107 -1.42 6.65 16.49
CA ASN A 107 -2.16 7.90 16.53
C ASN A 107 -2.34 8.57 15.15
N PHE A 108 -1.61 8.11 14.15
CA PHE A 108 -1.65 8.58 12.77
C PHE A 108 -2.31 7.58 11.81
N ILE A 109 -2.89 6.50 12.36
CA ILE A 109 -3.55 5.45 11.60
C ILE A 109 -5.01 5.39 12.02
N LYS A 110 -5.92 5.30 11.03
CA LYS A 110 -7.34 5.11 11.29
C LYS A 110 -7.58 3.81 12.03
N PRO A 111 -8.52 3.77 13.02
CA PRO A 111 -8.74 2.58 13.84
C PRO A 111 -8.94 1.27 13.05
N SER A 112 -9.67 1.32 11.92
CA SER A 112 -9.87 0.13 11.07
C SER A 112 -8.57 -0.43 10.46
N VAL A 113 -7.68 0.44 9.98
CA VAL A 113 -6.36 0.04 9.44
C VAL A 113 -5.45 -0.44 10.56
N LEU A 114 -5.47 0.26 11.70
CA LEU A 114 -4.69 -0.13 12.88
C LEU A 114 -5.09 -1.52 13.40
N GLU A 115 -6.40 -1.82 13.43
CA GLU A 115 -6.91 -3.13 13.83
C GLU A 115 -6.42 -4.23 12.88
N SER A 116 -6.45 -3.98 11.57
CA SER A 116 -5.91 -4.92 10.58
C SER A 116 -4.43 -5.20 10.78
N PHE A 117 -3.62 -4.16 11.08
CA PHE A 117 -2.21 -4.35 11.39
C PHE A 117 -2.01 -5.17 12.68
N LYS A 118 -2.77 -4.88 13.73
CA LYS A 118 -2.73 -5.65 14.99
C LYS A 118 -3.11 -7.11 14.78
N ASN A 119 -4.15 -7.37 13.98
CA ASN A 119 -4.57 -8.73 13.68
C ASN A 119 -3.48 -9.51 12.93
N ALA A 120 -2.85 -8.89 11.92
CA ALA A 120 -1.76 -9.52 11.17
C ALA A 120 -0.54 -9.82 12.07
N ILE A 121 -0.18 -8.91 12.97
CA ILE A 121 0.87 -9.13 13.98
C ILE A 121 0.47 -10.28 14.92
N ASN A 122 -0.75 -10.27 15.44
CA ASN A 122 -1.23 -11.31 16.35
C ASN A 122 -1.24 -12.69 15.70
N ASP A 123 -1.65 -12.78 14.43
CA ASP A 123 -1.70 -14.06 13.71
C ASP A 123 -0.29 -14.59 13.45
N ARG A 124 0.67 -13.72 13.08
CA ARG A 124 2.08 -14.07 12.94
C ARG A 124 2.67 -14.58 14.27
N ASN A 125 2.36 -13.88 15.37
CA ASN A 125 2.85 -14.27 16.69
C ASN A 125 2.26 -15.60 17.19
N LYS A 126 1.01 -15.94 16.85
CA LYS A 126 0.41 -17.26 17.15
C LYS A 126 1.12 -18.40 16.44
N GLU A 127 1.57 -18.17 15.21
CA GLU A 127 2.32 -19.14 14.42
C GLU A 127 3.81 -19.15 14.77
N GLU A 128 4.25 -18.32 15.73
CA GLU A 128 5.65 -18.14 16.13
C GLU A 128 6.55 -17.76 14.93
N GLU A 129 6.02 -16.93 14.02
CA GLU A 129 6.70 -16.48 12.80
C GLU A 129 7.34 -15.11 13.02
N THR A 130 8.50 -14.88 12.39
CA THR A 130 9.20 -13.60 12.38
C THR A 130 9.22 -13.02 10.97
N LEU A 131 8.69 -11.80 10.80
CA LEU A 131 8.74 -11.06 9.54
C LEU A 131 9.97 -10.15 9.52
N ILE A 132 10.73 -10.23 8.46
CA ILE A 132 11.85 -9.34 8.17
C ILE A 132 11.45 -8.46 6.98
N ILE A 133 11.51 -7.15 7.15
CA ILE A 133 11.42 -6.17 6.07
C ILE A 133 12.62 -5.24 6.19
N ASP A 134 13.56 -5.36 5.26
CA ASP A 134 14.71 -4.47 5.16
C ASP A 134 14.49 -3.49 4.01
N LEU A 135 14.14 -2.26 4.34
CA LEU A 135 13.89 -1.19 3.39
C LEU A 135 15.23 -0.58 2.90
N LYS A 136 15.63 -0.91 1.69
CA LYS A 136 16.87 -0.43 1.06
C LYS A 136 16.73 1.00 0.56
N SER A 137 15.67 1.28 -0.21
CA SER A 137 15.39 2.63 -0.75
C SER A 137 13.90 2.87 -0.97
N ILE A 138 13.52 4.14 -1.05
CA ILE A 138 12.24 4.57 -1.60
C ILE A 138 12.59 5.33 -2.89
N ASP A 139 12.37 4.67 -4.02
CA ASP A 139 12.75 5.18 -5.34
C ASP A 139 11.72 6.18 -5.86
N LYS A 140 10.44 6.01 -5.44
CA LYS A 140 9.34 6.88 -5.80
C LYS A 140 8.46 7.19 -4.59
N ASN A 141 8.06 8.47 -4.48
CA ASN A 141 7.09 8.96 -3.50
C ASN A 141 6.37 10.16 -4.12
N GLU A 142 5.19 9.92 -4.69
CA GLU A 142 4.46 10.93 -5.48
C GLU A 142 2.98 10.92 -5.15
N ILE A 143 2.34 12.08 -5.26
CA ILE A 143 0.89 12.21 -5.17
C ILE A 143 0.28 11.70 -6.48
N LEU A 144 -0.57 10.65 -6.40
CA LEU A 144 -1.32 10.13 -7.54
C LEU A 144 -2.58 10.91 -7.81
N SER A 145 -3.30 11.26 -6.76
CA SER A 145 -4.58 11.95 -6.84
C SER A 145 -4.95 12.55 -5.48
N HIS A 146 -5.93 13.44 -5.49
CA HIS A 146 -6.54 13.95 -4.27
C HIS A 146 -8.05 14.10 -4.44
N LYS A 147 -8.74 14.16 -3.32
CA LYS A 147 -10.17 14.42 -3.26
C LYS A 147 -10.49 15.38 -2.12
N ILE A 148 -11.16 16.45 -2.45
CA ILE A 148 -11.62 17.45 -1.49
C ILE A 148 -13.14 17.31 -1.34
N THR A 149 -13.61 17.27 -0.10
CA THR A 149 -15.01 17.33 0.28
C THR A 149 -15.25 18.57 1.14
N LYS A 150 -16.49 18.78 1.61
CA LYS A 150 -16.80 19.92 2.50
C LYS A 150 -16.01 19.92 3.82
N THR A 151 -15.57 18.73 4.28
CA THR A 151 -14.98 18.55 5.61
C THR A 151 -13.64 17.87 5.63
N LEU A 152 -13.25 17.23 4.52
CA LEU A 152 -12.09 16.33 4.44
C LEU A 152 -11.28 16.57 3.18
N ILE A 153 -9.97 16.44 3.31
CA ILE A 153 -9.02 16.30 2.21
C ILE A 153 -8.46 14.87 2.26
N LYS A 154 -8.46 14.18 1.12
CA LYS A 154 -7.81 12.89 0.94
C LYS A 154 -6.73 13.02 -0.12
N ILE A 155 -5.57 12.43 0.12
CA ILE A 155 -4.45 12.40 -0.82
C ILE A 155 -3.98 10.96 -0.97
N ASN A 156 -3.95 10.49 -2.21
CA ASN A 156 -3.40 9.19 -2.57
C ASN A 156 -1.92 9.38 -2.93
N VAL A 157 -1.06 8.62 -2.28
CA VAL A 157 0.39 8.63 -2.50
C VAL A 157 0.83 7.27 -3.01
N ILE A 158 1.65 7.25 -4.06
CA ILE A 158 2.35 6.04 -4.49
C ILE A 158 3.75 6.02 -3.91
N PHE A 159 4.13 4.87 -3.36
CA PHE A 159 5.50 4.54 -3.00
C PHE A 159 5.99 3.42 -3.92
N GLU A 160 7.19 3.58 -4.46
CA GLU A 160 7.93 2.49 -5.07
C GLU A 160 9.22 2.35 -4.26
N SER A 161 9.43 1.18 -3.68
CA SER A 161 10.53 0.94 -2.76
C SER A 161 11.24 -0.36 -3.08
N ARG A 162 12.52 -0.44 -2.71
CA ARG A 162 13.31 -1.67 -2.75
C ARG A 162 13.39 -2.24 -1.35
N GLN A 163 13.01 -3.48 -1.23
CA GLN A 163 12.94 -4.16 0.05
C GLN A 163 13.47 -5.59 -0.06
N ILE A 164 14.07 -6.09 1.01
CA ILE A 164 14.24 -7.52 1.24
C ILE A 164 13.12 -7.93 2.19
N ILE A 165 12.34 -8.95 1.82
CA ILE A 165 11.24 -9.44 2.63
C ILE A 165 11.39 -10.95 2.83
N ALA A 166 11.40 -11.38 4.09
CA ALA A 166 11.47 -12.78 4.47
C ALA A 166 10.55 -13.08 5.65
N LEU A 167 9.92 -14.24 5.65
CA LEU A 167 9.15 -14.78 6.76
C LEU A 167 9.87 -16.04 7.26
N MET A 168 10.17 -16.07 8.55
CA MET A 168 10.91 -17.15 9.22
C MET A 168 9.99 -17.88 10.19
N ASP A 169 10.19 -19.19 10.36
CA ASP A 169 9.56 -19.94 11.43
C ASP A 169 10.33 -19.78 12.76
N LYS A 170 9.82 -20.38 13.83
CA LYS A 170 10.43 -20.37 15.17
C LYS A 170 11.83 -21.00 15.24
N ASN A 171 12.29 -21.70 14.23
CA ASN A 171 13.61 -22.33 14.15
C ASN A 171 14.53 -21.57 13.20
N ASP A 172 14.20 -20.32 12.89
CA ASP A 172 14.91 -19.47 11.92
C ASP A 172 14.98 -20.07 10.50
N LYS A 173 14.04 -20.94 10.15
CA LYS A 173 13.95 -21.49 8.80
C LYS A 173 13.07 -20.58 7.95
N LEU A 174 13.54 -20.26 6.74
CA LEU A 174 12.79 -19.48 5.77
C LEU A 174 11.50 -20.22 5.35
N ILE A 175 10.35 -19.61 5.66
CA ILE A 175 9.02 -20.04 5.22
C ILE A 175 8.75 -19.46 3.84
N GLU A 176 9.05 -18.16 3.68
CA GLU A 176 8.69 -17.43 2.47
C GLU A 176 9.56 -16.18 2.25
N GLY A 177 9.62 -15.72 0.98
CA GLY A 177 10.44 -14.60 0.58
C GLY A 177 11.88 -14.97 0.33
N ASP A 178 12.79 -14.04 0.61
CA ASP A 178 14.24 -14.21 0.42
C ASP A 178 14.96 -13.26 1.38
N GLN A 179 16.04 -13.71 2.00
CA GLN A 179 16.81 -12.91 2.98
C GLN A 179 17.87 -12.01 2.33
N GLU A 180 18.17 -12.22 1.05
CA GLU A 180 19.24 -11.51 0.36
C GLU A 180 18.74 -10.77 -0.90
N LYS A 181 17.65 -11.25 -1.50
CA LYS A 181 17.15 -10.71 -2.76
C LYS A 181 16.29 -9.49 -2.56
N GLU A 182 16.72 -8.37 -3.13
CA GLU A 182 15.90 -7.17 -3.24
C GLU A 182 14.74 -7.36 -4.22
N ILE A 183 13.57 -6.91 -3.82
CA ILE A 183 12.38 -6.81 -4.68
C ILE A 183 11.89 -5.36 -4.73
N VAL A 184 11.24 -5.00 -5.83
CA VAL A 184 10.54 -3.71 -5.95
C VAL A 184 9.11 -3.91 -5.49
N VAL A 185 8.72 -3.12 -4.48
CA VAL A 185 7.35 -3.10 -3.94
C VAL A 185 6.71 -1.77 -4.32
N LYS A 186 5.45 -1.84 -4.79
CA LYS A 186 4.64 -0.66 -5.11
C LYS A 186 3.42 -0.63 -4.22
N ASP A 187 3.31 0.45 -3.46
CA ASP A 187 2.22 0.66 -2.50
C ASP A 187 1.49 1.96 -2.81
N GLU A 188 0.17 1.93 -2.75
CA GLU A 188 -0.69 3.10 -2.78
C GLU A 188 -1.28 3.30 -1.37
N TRP A 189 -1.02 4.45 -0.77
CA TRP A 189 -1.51 4.81 0.56
C TRP A 189 -2.41 6.04 0.47
N VAL A 190 -3.51 6.01 1.20
CA VAL A 190 -4.46 7.11 1.26
C VAL A 190 -4.37 7.79 2.62
N PHE A 191 -4.04 9.08 2.59
CA PHE A 191 -4.02 9.95 3.76
C PHE A 191 -5.23 10.85 3.78
N GLU A 192 -5.79 11.09 4.96
CA GLU A 192 -6.94 11.95 5.19
C GLU A 192 -6.65 13.01 6.25
N ARG A 193 -7.10 14.23 6.01
CA ARG A 193 -7.08 15.33 7.01
C ARG A 193 -8.42 16.05 7.02
N LYS A 194 -8.90 16.43 8.20
CA LYS A 194 -10.09 17.26 8.35
C LYS A 194 -9.74 18.72 8.05
N ILE A 195 -10.60 19.37 7.24
CA ILE A 195 -10.52 20.81 6.99
C ILE A 195 -10.92 21.53 8.29
N LYS A 196 -10.23 22.63 8.63
CA LYS A 196 -10.49 23.44 9.84
C LYS A 196 -10.34 22.65 11.16
N ASN A 197 -9.42 21.69 11.20
CA ASN A 197 -9.06 21.03 12.44
C ASN A 197 -7.84 21.73 13.05
N GLU A 198 -7.82 21.87 14.39
CA GLU A 198 -6.65 22.37 15.13
C GLU A 198 -5.46 21.41 15.03
N ASN A 199 -5.72 20.12 14.77
CA ASN A 199 -4.68 19.12 14.58
C ASN A 199 -4.26 19.09 13.09
N PRO A 200 -3.03 19.48 12.73
CA PRO A 200 -2.54 19.50 11.36
C PRO A 200 -2.17 18.11 10.83
N ASN A 201 -2.26 17.06 11.65
CA ASN A 201 -1.78 15.73 11.30
C ASN A 201 -2.67 15.05 10.26
N TRP A 202 -2.03 14.35 9.36
CA TRP A 202 -2.66 13.43 8.41
C TRP A 202 -2.84 12.06 9.06
N SER A 203 -3.94 11.39 8.72
CA SER A 203 -4.20 10.02 9.16
C SER A 203 -4.16 9.07 7.97
N LEU A 204 -3.45 7.96 8.09
CA LEU A 204 -3.49 6.86 7.14
C LEU A 204 -4.84 6.16 7.25
N ILE A 205 -5.59 6.10 6.15
CA ILE A 205 -6.94 5.52 6.12
C ILE A 205 -7.06 4.29 5.25
N GLU A 206 -6.08 4.05 4.38
CA GLU A 206 -6.06 2.92 3.45
C GLU A 206 -4.64 2.64 2.99
N THR A 207 -4.31 1.37 2.80
CA THR A 207 -3.07 0.89 2.17
C THR A 207 -3.41 -0.19 1.16
N LYS A 208 -2.71 -0.20 0.01
CA LYS A 208 -2.88 -1.17 -1.06
C LYS A 208 -1.54 -1.44 -1.72
N SER A 209 -1.16 -2.70 -1.88
CA SER A 209 -0.05 -3.12 -2.76
C SER A 209 -0.54 -3.36 -4.18
N LEU A 210 0.30 -3.00 -5.18
CA LEU A 210 -0.02 -3.00 -6.61
C LEU A 210 0.72 -4.10 -7.36
#